data_96872c8c2d87c648fcfa8ba053c34020
#
_entry.id   96872c8c2d87c648fcfa8ba053c34020
#
_cell.length_a   1.000
_cell.length_b   1.000
_cell.length_c   1.000
_cell.angle_alpha   90.00
_cell.angle_beta   90.00
_cell.angle_gamma   90.00
#
_symmetry.space_group_name_H-M   'P 1'
#
loop_
_entity.id
_entity.type
_entity.pdbx_description
1 polymer ?
#
loop_
_entity_poly.entity_id
_entity_poly.type
_entity_poly.pdbx_seq_one_letter_code
_entity_poly.pdbx_strand_id
1 'polypeptide(L)'
;MLLTSCATIFSGTQATIILDGDVQEPLTVTTPTDTLDSLSLPATISLLRRDLNKPITLTSPSYDYADIIPGRKTNPWVAANFFNGGVGLLADIITDALYQPVQGRYTVGSRPKGDSTATVVPMPPLDYTRFKLKPATAKPFDRKRFYRHEVDVLFGLGSSVWRGTHDEQVSQFYDMGMEHPFRCGIYVDGASWSIRYFFYLNPQLALGAIFGKASAYDDLETPYNPEDPDAYALSPYAHIHTKSTFFMPAMKYSWYRYNGLSFYSTAALGVQRSHTWSSVHTINASLYPELSYEHHRQVVFNRKQWKLAPQLTALGFDFGGRHFRFFAELGYGVEGVFNMGLSYRFQRANGK
;
A
#
# COMPACT_ATOMS: atom_id res chain seq x y z
N MET A 1 14.03 -12.89 3.47
CA MET A 1 12.59 -12.77 3.75
C MET A 1 11.86 -12.74 2.41
N LEU A 2 11.15 -13.81 2.04
CA LEU A 2 10.42 -13.89 0.78
C LEU A 2 9.24 -12.90 0.87
N LEU A 3 9.24 -11.88 0.03
CA LEU A 3 8.13 -10.94 -0.15
C LEU A 3 6.97 -11.68 -0.84
N THR A 4 6.25 -12.47 -0.09
CA THR A 4 5.08 -13.18 -0.59
C THR A 4 3.87 -12.27 -0.49
N SER A 5 3.26 -11.98 -1.63
CA SER A 5 2.03 -11.21 -1.73
C SER A 5 0.81 -12.08 -1.41
N CYS A 6 -0.23 -11.46 -0.83
CA CYS A 6 -1.48 -12.17 -0.54
C CYS A 6 -2.14 -12.72 -1.81
N ALA A 7 -2.21 -11.96 -2.91
CA ALA A 7 -2.81 -12.47 -4.13
C ALA A 7 -1.97 -13.58 -4.76
N THR A 8 -0.65 -13.48 -4.73
CA THR A 8 0.25 -14.54 -5.21
C THR A 8 0.14 -15.81 -4.37
N ILE A 9 0.04 -15.70 -3.03
CA ILE A 9 -0.09 -16.86 -2.12
C ILE A 9 -1.43 -17.56 -2.31
N PHE A 10 -2.54 -16.80 -2.34
CA PHE A 10 -3.88 -17.40 -2.36
C PHE A 10 -4.36 -17.78 -3.75
N SER A 11 -3.86 -17.16 -4.79
CA SER A 11 -4.35 -17.36 -6.16
C SER A 11 -3.29 -17.87 -7.13
N GLY A 12 -2.01 -17.86 -6.78
CA GLY A 12 -0.90 -18.24 -7.64
C GLY A 12 -0.73 -17.33 -8.88
N THR A 13 0.22 -17.68 -9.74
CA THR A 13 0.52 -16.97 -11.00
C THR A 13 -0.28 -17.50 -12.19
N GLN A 14 -0.97 -18.62 -12.03
CA GLN A 14 -1.81 -19.26 -13.04
C GLN A 14 -3.30 -19.09 -12.69
N ALA A 15 -4.13 -19.12 -13.70
CA ALA A 15 -5.58 -19.12 -13.60
C ALA A 15 -6.15 -20.34 -14.30
N THR A 16 -7.07 -21.02 -13.63
CA THR A 16 -7.76 -22.19 -14.19
C THR A 16 -9.09 -21.74 -14.75
N ILE A 17 -9.39 -22.17 -15.98
CA ILE A 17 -10.69 -21.99 -16.63
C ILE A 17 -11.22 -23.33 -17.14
N ILE A 18 -12.52 -23.42 -17.25
CA ILE A 18 -13.23 -24.60 -17.80
C ILE A 18 -13.80 -24.20 -19.16
N LEU A 19 -13.43 -24.92 -20.18
CA LEU A 19 -14.04 -24.86 -21.52
C LEU A 19 -15.15 -25.89 -21.57
N ASP A 20 -16.37 -25.45 -21.91
CA ASP A 20 -17.56 -26.28 -21.95
C ASP A 20 -18.18 -26.23 -23.33
N GLY A 21 -18.75 -27.33 -23.80
CA GLY A 21 -19.39 -27.40 -25.10
C GLY A 21 -19.99 -28.79 -25.40
N ASP A 22 -20.85 -28.83 -26.38
CA ASP A 22 -21.65 -30.05 -26.70
C ASP A 22 -20.90 -31.05 -27.56
N VAL A 23 -19.74 -30.70 -28.17
CA VAL A 23 -18.99 -31.52 -29.07
C VAL A 23 -18.01 -32.40 -28.30
N GLN A 24 -18.12 -33.72 -28.49
CA GLN A 24 -17.27 -34.72 -27.81
C GLN A 24 -16.03 -35.13 -28.62
N GLU A 25 -15.79 -34.50 -29.76
CA GLU A 25 -14.62 -34.77 -30.59
C GLU A 25 -13.34 -34.27 -29.95
N PRO A 26 -12.22 -35.03 -30.01
CA PRO A 26 -10.93 -34.52 -29.54
C PRO A 26 -10.51 -33.24 -30.26
N LEU A 27 -10.09 -32.27 -29.51
CA LEU A 27 -9.68 -30.94 -30.00
C LEU A 27 -8.28 -30.58 -29.49
N THR A 28 -7.60 -29.74 -30.25
CA THR A 28 -6.36 -29.10 -29.86
C THR A 28 -6.66 -27.69 -29.35
N VAL A 29 -6.21 -27.40 -28.17
CA VAL A 29 -6.34 -26.07 -27.57
C VAL A 29 -4.98 -25.37 -27.57
N THR A 30 -4.86 -24.32 -28.35
CA THR A 30 -3.65 -23.50 -28.41
C THR A 30 -3.83 -22.26 -27.52
N THR A 31 -3.02 -22.18 -26.48
CA THR A 31 -2.88 -21.04 -25.63
C THR A 31 -1.67 -20.21 -26.03
N PRO A 32 -1.51 -18.98 -25.58
CA PRO A 32 -0.32 -18.16 -25.89
C PRO A 32 1.02 -18.76 -25.46
N THR A 33 1.01 -19.71 -24.54
CA THR A 33 2.22 -20.30 -23.95
C THR A 33 2.36 -21.80 -24.17
N ASP A 34 1.26 -22.48 -24.54
CA ASP A 34 1.24 -23.92 -24.62
C ASP A 34 0.18 -24.44 -25.63
N THR A 35 0.37 -25.62 -26.14
CA THR A 35 -0.60 -26.33 -27.00
C THR A 35 -0.95 -27.67 -26.36
N LEU A 36 -2.22 -27.86 -26.10
CA LEU A 36 -2.77 -29.07 -25.48
C LEU A 36 -3.56 -29.86 -26.52
N ASP A 37 -3.10 -31.07 -26.84
CA ASP A 37 -3.72 -31.94 -27.84
C ASP A 37 -4.67 -32.97 -27.22
N SER A 38 -5.62 -33.41 -28.01
CA SER A 38 -6.55 -34.50 -27.69
C SER A 38 -7.41 -34.25 -26.45
N LEU A 39 -7.80 -33.02 -26.24
CA LEU A 39 -8.75 -32.67 -25.18
C LEU A 39 -10.19 -32.90 -25.62
N SER A 40 -11.03 -33.43 -24.73
CA SER A 40 -12.49 -33.51 -24.92
C SER A 40 -13.19 -32.51 -24.00
N LEU A 41 -14.27 -31.88 -24.48
CA LEU A 41 -15.07 -30.98 -23.69
C LEU A 41 -15.99 -31.77 -22.72
N PRO A 42 -16.19 -31.32 -21.47
CA PRO A 42 -15.61 -30.14 -20.86
C PRO A 42 -14.13 -30.33 -20.47
N ALA A 43 -13.28 -29.35 -20.78
CA ALA A 43 -11.85 -29.39 -20.51
C ALA A 43 -11.44 -28.29 -19.50
N THR A 44 -10.53 -28.65 -18.61
CA THR A 44 -9.92 -27.70 -17.68
C THR A 44 -8.54 -27.32 -18.16
N ILE A 45 -8.29 -26.02 -18.37
CA ILE A 45 -6.99 -25.52 -18.82
C ILE A 45 -6.44 -24.52 -17.85
N SER A 46 -5.12 -24.45 -17.74
CA SER A 46 -4.39 -23.50 -16.90
C SER A 46 -3.69 -22.47 -17.78
N LEU A 47 -3.85 -21.19 -17.44
CA LEU A 47 -3.30 -20.06 -18.18
C LEU A 47 -2.48 -19.18 -17.26
N LEU A 48 -1.39 -18.62 -17.80
CA LEU A 48 -0.71 -17.54 -17.08
C LEU A 48 -1.64 -16.31 -17.00
N ARG A 49 -1.71 -15.69 -15.83
CA ARG A 49 -2.61 -14.53 -15.61
C ARG A 49 -2.33 -13.36 -16.54
N ARG A 50 -1.07 -13.18 -16.98
CA ARG A 50 -0.67 -12.19 -17.97
C ARG A 50 -1.30 -12.41 -19.35
N ASP A 51 -1.70 -13.66 -19.65
CA ASP A 51 -2.20 -14.05 -20.97
C ASP A 51 -3.73 -14.07 -21.06
N LEU A 52 -4.44 -13.73 -19.99
CA LEU A 52 -5.91 -13.73 -19.94
C LEU A 52 -6.59 -12.81 -20.98
N ASN A 53 -5.91 -11.84 -21.55
CA ASN A 53 -6.42 -10.99 -22.63
C ASN A 53 -6.02 -11.45 -24.04
N LYS A 54 -5.33 -12.57 -24.14
CA LYS A 54 -4.95 -13.14 -25.42
C LYS A 54 -5.95 -14.21 -25.85
N PRO A 55 -6.11 -14.44 -27.16
CA PRO A 55 -7.02 -15.45 -27.66
C PRO A 55 -6.50 -16.85 -27.33
N ILE A 56 -7.43 -17.74 -27.04
CA ILE A 56 -7.27 -19.20 -27.00
C ILE A 56 -7.94 -19.72 -28.22
N THR A 57 -7.18 -20.39 -29.09
CA THR A 57 -7.68 -20.94 -30.32
C THR A 57 -7.95 -22.44 -30.15
N LEU A 58 -9.13 -22.90 -30.60
CA LEU A 58 -9.52 -24.29 -30.58
C LEU A 58 -9.58 -24.79 -32.01
N THR A 59 -8.99 -25.95 -32.25
CA THR A 59 -9.01 -26.60 -33.55
C THR A 59 -9.43 -28.07 -33.41
N SER A 60 -10.27 -28.54 -34.36
CA SER A 60 -10.71 -29.91 -34.44
C SER A 60 -10.73 -30.32 -35.93
N PRO A 61 -10.68 -31.61 -36.25
CA PRO A 61 -10.79 -32.10 -37.62
C PRO A 61 -12.10 -31.69 -38.29
N SER A 62 -13.23 -31.80 -37.57
CA SER A 62 -14.59 -31.68 -38.14
C SER A 62 -15.31 -30.37 -37.81
N TYR A 63 -14.81 -29.59 -36.84
CA TYR A 63 -15.47 -28.37 -36.38
C TYR A 63 -14.57 -27.16 -36.42
N ASP A 64 -15.14 -26.02 -36.73
CA ASP A 64 -14.56 -24.68 -36.51
C ASP A 64 -15.08 -24.10 -35.19
N TYR A 65 -14.19 -23.48 -34.44
CA TYR A 65 -14.51 -22.84 -33.17
C TYR A 65 -14.20 -21.34 -33.18
N ALA A 66 -14.93 -20.59 -32.39
CA ALA A 66 -14.60 -19.20 -32.16
C ALA A 66 -13.48 -19.07 -31.13
N ASP A 67 -12.54 -18.18 -31.37
CA ASP A 67 -11.51 -17.86 -30.40
C ASP A 67 -12.13 -17.34 -29.08
N ILE A 68 -11.58 -17.81 -27.98
CA ILE A 68 -12.01 -17.41 -26.64
C ILE A 68 -10.97 -16.46 -26.05
N ILE A 69 -11.42 -15.27 -25.65
CA ILE A 69 -10.60 -14.35 -24.86
C ILE A 69 -11.16 -14.35 -23.45
N PRO A 70 -10.47 -15.00 -22.47
CA PRO A 70 -10.97 -15.13 -21.11
C PRO A 70 -11.21 -13.79 -20.43
N GLY A 71 -10.39 -12.79 -20.79
CA GLY A 71 -10.40 -11.50 -20.20
C GLY A 71 -9.92 -11.50 -18.74
N ARG A 72 -9.67 -10.32 -18.22
CA ARG A 72 -9.16 -10.17 -16.86
C ARG A 72 -9.94 -9.15 -16.05
N LYS A 73 -10.21 -9.49 -14.80
CA LYS A 73 -10.75 -8.60 -13.79
C LYS A 73 -9.78 -8.53 -12.61
N THR A 74 -9.90 -7.50 -11.79
CA THR A 74 -9.05 -7.37 -10.59
C THR A 74 -9.29 -8.54 -9.64
N ASN A 75 -8.21 -9.13 -9.16
CA ASN A 75 -8.24 -10.18 -8.14
C ASN A 75 -8.59 -9.56 -6.77
N PRO A 76 -9.66 -10.01 -6.09
CA PRO A 76 -10.05 -9.47 -4.79
C PRO A 76 -8.95 -9.58 -3.71
N TRP A 77 -8.10 -10.61 -3.79
CA TRP A 77 -7.01 -10.82 -2.84
C TRP A 77 -5.91 -9.75 -2.90
N VAL A 78 -5.89 -8.93 -3.98
CA VAL A 78 -5.02 -7.74 -4.04
C VAL A 78 -5.33 -6.76 -2.91
N ALA A 79 -6.60 -6.66 -2.49
CA ALA A 79 -6.99 -5.82 -1.37
C ALA A 79 -6.36 -6.26 -0.04
N ALA A 80 -6.02 -7.55 0.10
CA ALA A 80 -5.36 -8.07 1.31
C ALA A 80 -3.91 -7.57 1.46
N ASN A 81 -3.28 -7.07 0.38
CA ASN A 81 -1.97 -6.42 0.46
C ASN A 81 -1.98 -5.13 1.29
N PHE A 82 -3.16 -4.58 1.55
CA PHE A 82 -3.31 -3.47 2.48
C PHE A 82 -2.79 -3.81 3.88
N PHE A 83 -3.02 -5.05 4.33
CA PHE A 83 -2.61 -5.50 5.67
C PHE A 83 -1.10 -5.74 5.81
N ASN A 84 -0.36 -5.85 4.71
CA ASN A 84 1.11 -5.96 4.71
C ASN A 84 1.82 -4.67 4.28
N GLY A 85 1.15 -3.53 4.42
CA GLY A 85 1.70 -2.22 4.08
C GLY A 85 1.88 -1.98 2.57
N GLY A 86 1.19 -2.74 1.73
CA GLY A 86 1.24 -2.57 0.27
C GLY A 86 2.48 -3.18 -0.42
N VAL A 87 3.44 -3.69 0.34
CA VAL A 87 4.68 -4.29 -0.22
C VAL A 87 4.34 -5.45 -1.14
N GLY A 88 3.32 -6.24 -0.79
CA GLY A 88 2.83 -7.34 -1.63
C GLY A 88 2.29 -6.90 -2.99
N LEU A 89 1.85 -5.66 -3.14
CA LEU A 89 1.32 -5.16 -4.41
C LEU A 89 2.40 -5.17 -5.52
N LEU A 90 3.66 -4.86 -5.18
CA LEU A 90 4.77 -4.95 -6.14
C LEU A 90 5.00 -6.39 -6.61
N ALA A 91 4.92 -7.35 -5.70
CA ALA A 91 5.01 -8.77 -6.06
C ALA A 91 3.84 -9.19 -6.96
N ASP A 92 2.61 -8.74 -6.67
CA ASP A 92 1.44 -9.03 -7.49
C ASP A 92 1.52 -8.39 -8.89
N ILE A 93 2.12 -7.20 -9.01
CA ILE A 93 2.39 -6.57 -10.32
C ILE A 93 3.39 -7.41 -11.12
N ILE A 94 4.49 -7.83 -10.52
CA ILE A 94 5.55 -8.60 -11.18
C ILE A 94 5.04 -9.99 -11.60
N THR A 95 4.18 -10.61 -10.80
CA THR A 95 3.65 -11.96 -11.02
C THR A 95 2.34 -11.97 -11.79
N ASP A 96 1.79 -10.82 -12.17
CA ASP A 96 0.45 -10.65 -12.75
C ASP A 96 -0.71 -11.22 -11.90
N ALA A 97 -0.46 -11.49 -10.62
CA ALA A 97 -1.48 -11.98 -9.68
C ALA A 97 -2.57 -10.95 -9.37
N LEU A 98 -2.39 -9.70 -9.82
CA LEU A 98 -3.40 -8.63 -9.81
C LEU A 98 -4.70 -9.03 -10.53
N TYR A 99 -4.62 -9.99 -11.46
CA TYR A 99 -5.72 -10.32 -12.36
C TYR A 99 -6.22 -11.75 -12.16
N GLN A 100 -7.52 -11.92 -12.40
CA GLN A 100 -8.17 -13.23 -12.51
C GLN A 100 -9.10 -13.24 -13.72
N PRO A 101 -9.46 -14.41 -14.27
CA PRO A 101 -10.39 -14.50 -15.40
C PRO A 101 -11.74 -13.91 -15.03
N VAL A 102 -12.42 -13.30 -15.99
CA VAL A 102 -13.74 -12.69 -15.77
C VAL A 102 -14.75 -13.77 -15.38
N GLN A 103 -14.66 -14.93 -16.01
CA GLN A 103 -15.49 -16.09 -15.70
C GLN A 103 -14.60 -17.31 -15.47
N GLY A 104 -15.06 -18.26 -14.69
CA GLY A 104 -14.39 -19.55 -14.48
C GLY A 104 -14.77 -20.60 -15.52
N ARG A 105 -15.86 -20.41 -16.28
CA ARG A 105 -16.38 -21.33 -17.29
C ARG A 105 -16.76 -20.57 -18.54
N TYR A 106 -16.37 -21.09 -19.73
CA TYR A 106 -16.63 -20.50 -21.03
C TYR A 106 -17.28 -21.56 -21.92
N THR A 107 -18.45 -21.25 -22.45
CA THR A 107 -19.14 -22.09 -23.42
C THR A 107 -18.53 -21.86 -24.79
N VAL A 108 -18.10 -22.93 -25.45
CA VAL A 108 -17.45 -22.90 -26.76
C VAL A 108 -18.49 -23.06 -27.87
N GLY A 109 -18.63 -22.02 -28.70
CA GLY A 109 -19.44 -22.11 -29.90
C GLY A 109 -18.71 -22.92 -31.00
N SER A 110 -19.34 -23.95 -31.53
CA SER A 110 -18.81 -24.78 -32.62
C SER A 110 -19.71 -24.75 -33.83
N ARG A 111 -19.15 -24.91 -35.05
CA ARG A 111 -19.89 -25.19 -36.26
C ARG A 111 -19.19 -26.29 -37.07
N PRO A 112 -19.93 -27.18 -37.79
CA PRO A 112 -19.33 -28.12 -38.68
C PRO A 112 -18.52 -27.43 -39.78
N LYS A 113 -17.35 -27.96 -40.12
CA LYS A 113 -16.56 -27.46 -41.25
C LYS A 113 -17.30 -27.66 -42.57
N GLY A 114 -17.33 -26.60 -43.40
CA GLY A 114 -18.03 -26.61 -44.69
C GLY A 114 -19.48 -26.10 -44.63
N ASP A 115 -20.03 -25.82 -43.47
CA ASP A 115 -21.34 -25.19 -43.34
C ASP A 115 -21.17 -23.66 -43.37
N SER A 116 -21.50 -23.06 -44.51
CA SER A 116 -21.43 -21.61 -44.73
C SER A 116 -22.60 -20.81 -44.13
N THR A 117 -23.64 -21.49 -43.67
CA THR A 117 -24.88 -20.88 -43.19
C THR A 117 -24.84 -20.58 -41.67
N ALA A 118 -24.08 -21.35 -40.93
CA ALA A 118 -23.92 -21.13 -39.49
C ALA A 118 -22.90 -20.03 -39.23
N THR A 119 -23.33 -18.88 -38.74
CA THR A 119 -22.42 -17.85 -38.26
C THR A 119 -21.86 -18.30 -36.90
N VAL A 120 -20.56 -18.54 -36.83
CA VAL A 120 -19.89 -18.62 -35.51
C VAL A 120 -20.05 -17.27 -34.86
N VAL A 121 -20.95 -17.17 -33.91
CA VAL A 121 -21.09 -15.95 -33.12
C VAL A 121 -19.90 -15.96 -32.17
N PRO A 122 -18.86 -15.11 -32.41
CA PRO A 122 -17.81 -14.98 -31.43
C PRO A 122 -18.52 -14.53 -30.17
N MET A 123 -18.20 -15.16 -29.04
CA MET A 123 -18.70 -14.69 -27.73
C MET A 123 -18.42 -13.18 -27.69
N PRO A 124 -19.44 -12.33 -27.50
CA PRO A 124 -19.23 -10.89 -27.55
C PRO A 124 -18.09 -10.58 -26.59
N PRO A 125 -17.08 -9.79 -26.98
CA PRO A 125 -15.98 -9.46 -26.09
C PRO A 125 -16.65 -8.91 -24.85
N LEU A 126 -16.43 -9.58 -23.73
CA LEU A 126 -16.98 -9.18 -22.44
C LEU A 126 -16.70 -7.70 -22.29
N ASP A 127 -17.73 -6.90 -22.20
CA ASP A 127 -17.62 -5.46 -22.24
C ASP A 127 -16.89 -4.95 -20.99
N TYR A 128 -15.55 -4.92 -21.06
CA TYR A 128 -14.68 -4.33 -20.04
C TYR A 128 -14.91 -2.84 -19.86
N THR A 129 -15.77 -2.24 -20.66
CA THR A 129 -16.09 -0.81 -20.56
C THR A 129 -16.72 -0.45 -19.21
N ARG A 130 -17.28 -1.43 -18.48
CA ARG A 130 -17.75 -1.19 -17.10
C ARG A 130 -16.61 -0.79 -16.14
N PHE A 131 -15.37 -1.15 -16.43
CA PHE A 131 -14.17 -0.75 -15.69
C PHE A 131 -13.21 0.12 -16.50
N LYS A 132 -13.65 0.73 -17.59
CA LYS A 132 -12.91 1.89 -18.09
C LYS A 132 -12.85 2.89 -16.93
N LEU A 133 -11.66 2.99 -16.34
CA LEU A 133 -11.29 4.12 -15.50
C LEU A 133 -11.62 5.35 -16.32
N LYS A 134 -12.82 5.92 -16.15
CA LYS A 134 -13.17 7.17 -16.86
C LYS A 134 -12.14 8.18 -16.39
N PRO A 135 -11.33 8.73 -17.28
CA PRO A 135 -10.38 9.73 -16.86
C PRO A 135 -11.14 10.78 -16.07
N ALA A 136 -10.56 11.25 -14.97
CA ALA A 136 -11.17 12.26 -14.09
C ALA A 136 -11.62 13.54 -14.84
N THR A 137 -11.21 13.66 -16.09
CA THR A 137 -11.41 14.79 -17.01
C THR A 137 -12.57 14.65 -17.96
N ALA A 138 -13.32 13.53 -17.95
CA ALA A 138 -14.36 13.27 -18.95
C ALA A 138 -15.60 14.21 -18.89
N LYS A 139 -15.72 15.04 -17.84
CA LYS A 139 -16.73 16.10 -17.77
C LYS A 139 -16.06 17.45 -17.55
N PRO A 140 -16.52 18.52 -18.21
CA PRO A 140 -16.02 19.86 -17.95
C PRO A 140 -16.14 20.16 -16.45
N PHE A 141 -15.10 20.79 -15.91
CA PHE A 141 -15.00 21.16 -14.51
C PHE A 141 -16.19 22.00 -14.06
N ASP A 142 -17.12 21.41 -13.34
CA ASP A 142 -18.25 22.13 -12.76
C ASP A 142 -17.81 22.81 -11.47
N ARG A 143 -17.47 24.11 -11.60
CA ARG A 143 -17.05 24.94 -10.45
C ARG A 143 -18.10 25.00 -9.33
N LYS A 144 -19.38 24.77 -9.64
CA LYS A 144 -20.46 24.84 -8.64
C LYS A 144 -20.58 23.58 -7.77
N ARG A 145 -20.06 22.45 -8.26
CA ARG A 145 -20.18 21.14 -7.57
C ARG A 145 -18.89 20.66 -6.94
N PHE A 146 -17.79 21.38 -7.12
CA PHE A 146 -16.49 20.96 -6.62
C PHE A 146 -16.10 21.72 -5.36
N TYR A 147 -15.88 21.00 -4.29
CA TYR A 147 -15.37 21.58 -3.05
C TYR A 147 -13.88 21.89 -3.19
N ARG A 148 -13.54 23.17 -2.99
CA ARG A 148 -12.18 23.66 -3.19
C ARG A 148 -11.30 23.57 -1.96
N HIS A 149 -11.89 23.43 -0.80
CA HIS A 149 -11.17 23.42 0.45
C HIS A 149 -11.22 22.01 1.05
N GLU A 150 -10.11 21.54 1.56
CA GLU A 150 -9.98 20.25 2.22
C GLU A 150 -9.13 20.45 3.48
N VAL A 151 -9.60 19.94 4.60
CA VAL A 151 -8.86 19.85 5.86
C VAL A 151 -8.74 18.40 6.22
N ASP A 152 -7.52 17.95 6.45
CA ASP A 152 -7.22 16.57 6.83
C ASP A 152 -6.67 16.54 8.24
N VAL A 153 -7.05 15.51 9.01
CA VAL A 153 -6.41 15.13 10.28
C VAL A 153 -5.82 13.75 10.06
N LEU A 154 -4.53 13.62 10.32
CA LEU A 154 -3.73 12.44 10.00
C LEU A 154 -3.04 11.89 11.24
N PHE A 155 -2.95 10.55 11.28
CA PHE A 155 -2.05 9.80 12.13
C PHE A 155 -1.12 8.98 11.26
N GLY A 156 0.20 9.05 11.53
CA GLY A 156 1.24 8.39 10.76
C GLY A 156 2.14 7.51 11.62
N LEU A 157 2.67 6.47 11.01
CA LEU A 157 3.59 5.50 11.59
C LEU A 157 4.86 5.39 10.75
N GLY A 158 6.01 5.12 11.39
CA GLY A 158 7.28 4.91 10.71
C GLY A 158 7.89 6.17 10.11
N SER A 159 7.94 7.26 10.88
CA SER A 159 8.62 8.49 10.44
C SER A 159 10.12 8.25 10.24
N SER A 160 10.63 8.58 9.05
CA SER A 160 11.98 8.18 8.63
C SER A 160 13.00 9.30 8.49
N VAL A 161 12.56 10.55 8.46
CA VAL A 161 13.46 11.69 8.08
C VAL A 161 14.11 12.40 9.25
N TRP A 162 13.62 12.23 10.46
CA TRP A 162 14.13 12.91 11.64
C TRP A 162 15.17 12.09 12.44
N ARG A 163 15.55 10.92 11.91
CA ARG A 163 16.44 9.95 12.55
C ARG A 163 17.86 10.46 12.80
N GLY A 164 18.47 11.29 11.97
CA GLY A 164 19.91 11.56 12.00
C GLY A 164 20.53 11.74 13.38
N THR A 165 19.99 12.62 14.26
CA THR A 165 20.51 12.78 15.63
C THR A 165 20.08 11.64 16.55
N HIS A 166 18.92 11.07 16.31
CA HIS A 166 18.43 9.91 17.05
C HIS A 166 19.29 8.69 16.76
N ASP A 167 19.50 8.39 15.48
CA ASP A 167 20.36 7.27 15.04
C ASP A 167 21.83 7.45 15.48
N GLU A 168 22.33 8.70 15.51
CA GLU A 168 23.65 9.01 16.05
C GLU A 168 23.76 8.63 17.55
N GLN A 169 22.71 8.90 18.33
CA GLN A 169 22.69 8.51 19.74
C GLN A 169 22.52 7.00 19.91
N VAL A 170 21.67 6.36 19.11
CA VAL A 170 21.55 4.89 19.10
C VAL A 170 22.89 4.25 18.78
N SER A 171 23.58 4.73 17.75
CA SER A 171 24.92 4.22 17.37
C SER A 171 25.94 4.36 18.52
N GLN A 172 25.94 5.52 19.20
CA GLN A 172 26.84 5.71 20.35
C GLN A 172 26.59 4.72 21.49
N PHE A 173 25.33 4.38 21.76
CA PHE A 173 25.00 3.38 22.78
C PHE A 173 25.32 1.95 22.32
N TYR A 174 25.18 1.64 21.03
CA TYR A 174 25.69 0.36 20.48
C TYR A 174 27.21 0.23 20.61
N ASP A 175 27.94 1.32 20.36
CA ASP A 175 29.40 1.34 20.55
C ASP A 175 29.79 1.12 22.02
N MET A 176 28.88 1.42 22.96
CA MET A 176 29.03 1.13 24.39
C MET A 176 28.55 -0.28 24.78
N GLY A 177 28.17 -1.11 23.82
CA GLY A 177 27.73 -2.49 24.06
C GLY A 177 26.26 -2.63 24.46
N MET A 178 25.44 -1.60 24.32
CA MET A 178 24.00 -1.69 24.56
C MET A 178 23.27 -2.18 23.31
N GLU A 179 22.19 -2.92 23.49
CA GLU A 179 21.38 -3.48 22.41
C GLU A 179 19.89 -3.20 22.64
N HIS A 180 19.10 -3.31 21.61
CA HIS A 180 17.65 -3.27 21.79
C HIS A 180 17.17 -4.51 22.55
N PRO A 181 16.30 -4.37 23.55
CA PRO A 181 15.67 -5.51 24.18
C PRO A 181 14.98 -6.38 23.14
N PHE A 182 15.13 -7.70 23.26
CA PHE A 182 14.51 -8.63 22.32
C PHE A 182 12.99 -8.43 22.32
N ARG A 183 12.47 -7.80 21.26
CA ARG A 183 11.03 -7.59 21.05
C ARG A 183 10.59 -8.39 19.83
N CYS A 184 9.72 -9.38 20.08
CA CYS A 184 9.03 -10.08 19.00
C CYS A 184 7.87 -9.19 18.50
N GLY A 185 7.98 -8.60 17.31
CA GLY A 185 6.92 -7.79 16.71
C GLY A 185 7.40 -6.86 15.61
N ILE A 186 6.44 -6.18 14.97
CA ILE A 186 6.73 -5.10 14.01
C ILE A 186 7.13 -3.86 14.81
N TYR A 187 8.42 -3.52 14.76
CA TYR A 187 8.92 -2.32 15.39
C TYR A 187 8.57 -1.08 14.56
N VAL A 188 7.74 -0.21 15.11
CA VAL A 188 7.36 1.07 14.48
C VAL A 188 8.08 2.19 15.21
N ASP A 189 9.19 2.65 14.63
CA ASP A 189 10.12 3.63 15.24
C ASP A 189 9.58 5.06 15.29
N GLY A 190 8.31 5.27 15.43
CA GLY A 190 7.78 6.61 15.59
C GLY A 190 6.35 6.78 15.13
N ALA A 191 5.71 7.72 15.77
CA ALA A 191 4.36 8.12 15.45
C ALA A 191 4.31 9.62 15.16
N SER A 192 3.42 10.01 14.27
CA SER A 192 3.15 11.39 13.96
C SER A 192 1.66 11.68 13.98
N TRP A 193 1.32 12.94 14.17
CA TRP A 193 0.00 13.45 13.86
C TRP A 193 0.13 14.79 13.16
N SER A 194 -0.76 15.08 12.21
CA SER A 194 -0.74 16.34 11.49
C SER A 194 -2.15 16.80 11.13
N ILE A 195 -2.25 18.11 10.94
CA ILE A 195 -3.37 18.76 10.32
C ILE A 195 -2.87 19.32 9.00
N ARG A 196 -3.61 19.06 7.94
CA ARG A 196 -3.30 19.51 6.60
C ARG A 196 -4.44 20.37 6.08
N TYR A 197 -4.10 21.38 5.30
CA TYR A 197 -5.07 22.17 4.56
C TYR A 197 -4.67 22.19 3.09
N PHE A 198 -5.62 21.91 2.21
CA PHE A 198 -5.45 21.95 0.77
C PHE A 198 -6.50 22.83 0.10
N PHE A 199 -6.04 23.64 -0.82
CA PHE A 199 -6.87 24.43 -1.73
C PHE A 199 -6.73 23.89 -3.16
N TYR A 200 -7.82 23.41 -3.74
CA TYR A 200 -7.85 22.85 -5.07
C TYR A 200 -7.91 23.94 -6.13
N LEU A 201 -6.88 24.04 -6.95
CA LEU A 201 -6.84 24.89 -8.14
C LEU A 201 -7.78 24.33 -9.21
N ASN A 202 -7.74 23.02 -9.37
CA ASN A 202 -8.61 22.24 -10.25
C ASN A 202 -8.90 20.86 -9.61
N PRO A 203 -9.74 19.99 -10.17
CA PRO A 203 -10.04 18.70 -9.58
C PRO A 203 -8.85 17.77 -9.33
N GLN A 204 -7.75 18.00 -10.03
CA GLN A 204 -6.56 17.16 -9.96
C GLN A 204 -5.47 17.75 -9.06
N LEU A 205 -5.32 19.07 -9.03
CA LEU A 205 -4.20 19.74 -8.37
C LEU A 205 -4.68 20.58 -7.19
N ALA A 206 -4.11 20.36 -6.03
CA ALA A 206 -4.29 21.20 -4.86
C ALA A 206 -2.92 21.67 -4.32
N LEU A 207 -2.90 22.87 -3.81
CA LEU A 207 -1.78 23.42 -3.03
C LEU A 207 -2.22 23.58 -1.59
N GLY A 208 -1.29 23.41 -0.67
CA GLY A 208 -1.64 23.43 0.74
C GLY A 208 -0.47 23.55 1.67
N ALA A 209 -0.74 23.29 2.93
CA ALA A 209 0.27 23.25 3.98
C ALA A 209 -0.05 22.14 4.97
N ILE A 210 0.99 21.61 5.57
CA ILE A 210 0.97 20.55 6.58
C ILE A 210 1.63 21.09 7.82
N PHE A 211 0.95 20.95 8.96
CA PHE A 211 1.49 21.23 10.27
C PHE A 211 1.29 20.05 11.20
N GLY A 212 2.33 19.63 11.92
CA GLY A 212 2.21 18.46 12.77
C GLY A 212 3.34 18.28 13.76
N LYS A 213 3.25 17.17 14.49
CA LYS A 213 4.25 16.70 15.43
C LYS A 213 4.57 15.25 15.16
N ALA A 214 5.82 14.87 15.36
CA ALA A 214 6.29 13.50 15.32
C ALA A 214 7.09 13.19 16.58
N SER A 215 7.07 11.94 17.02
CA SER A 215 7.84 11.47 18.17
C SER A 215 8.42 10.10 17.90
N ALA A 216 9.61 9.84 18.39
CA ALA A 216 10.19 8.52 18.50
C ALA A 216 10.77 8.26 19.88
N TYR A 217 10.92 7.01 20.13
CA TYR A 217 11.33 6.51 21.41
C TYR A 217 12.07 5.19 21.19
N ASP A 218 13.30 5.11 21.69
CA ASP A 218 14.10 3.90 21.71
C ASP A 218 14.60 3.62 23.11
N ASP A 219 14.58 2.34 23.48
CA ASP A 219 15.15 1.79 24.69
C ASP A 219 16.29 0.87 24.30
N LEU A 220 17.40 1.02 24.98
CA LEU A 220 18.60 0.20 24.82
C LEU A 220 19.02 -0.33 26.19
N GLU A 221 19.40 -1.59 26.25
CA GLU A 221 19.85 -2.24 27.49
C GLU A 221 21.15 -3.01 27.24
N THR A 222 21.90 -3.26 28.30
CA THR A 222 23.06 -4.18 28.23
C THR A 222 22.55 -5.60 28.05
N PRO A 223 23.11 -6.38 27.11
CA PRO A 223 22.69 -7.76 26.88
C PRO A 223 22.75 -8.61 28.19
N TYR A 224 21.75 -9.46 28.38
CA TYR A 224 21.71 -10.38 29.49
C TYR A 224 22.90 -11.36 29.42
N ASN A 225 23.72 -11.40 30.47
CA ASN A 225 24.77 -12.39 30.62
C ASN A 225 24.30 -13.51 31.58
N PRO A 226 24.07 -14.73 31.10
CA PRO A 226 23.59 -15.82 31.94
C PRO A 226 24.61 -16.29 32.98
N GLU A 227 25.91 -15.94 32.81
CA GLU A 227 26.98 -16.29 33.73
C GLU A 227 27.04 -15.34 34.95
N ASP A 228 26.48 -14.12 34.80
CA ASP A 228 26.41 -13.14 35.88
C ASP A 228 25.07 -12.40 35.86
N PRO A 229 24.01 -13.01 36.39
CA PRO A 229 22.68 -12.43 36.40
C PRO A 229 22.55 -11.18 37.29
N ASP A 230 23.39 -11.05 38.29
CA ASP A 230 23.39 -9.88 39.18
C ASP A 230 23.98 -8.65 38.47
N ALA A 231 24.96 -8.85 37.58
CA ALA A 231 25.50 -7.78 36.75
C ALA A 231 24.43 -7.18 35.81
N TYR A 232 23.50 -8.00 35.31
CA TYR A 232 22.38 -7.51 34.47
C TYR A 232 21.45 -6.57 35.24
N ALA A 233 21.19 -6.85 36.52
CA ALA A 233 20.33 -6.02 37.35
C ALA A 233 20.90 -4.61 37.59
N LEU A 234 22.23 -4.48 37.58
CA LEU A 234 22.95 -3.23 37.73
C LEU A 234 23.41 -2.61 36.41
N SER A 235 23.04 -3.24 35.27
CA SER A 235 23.50 -2.82 33.96
C SER A 235 22.82 -1.52 33.51
N PRO A 236 23.55 -0.64 32.79
CA PRO A 236 23.00 0.60 32.28
C PRO A 236 21.84 0.33 31.33
N TYR A 237 20.83 1.17 31.43
CA TYR A 237 19.67 1.20 30.58
C TYR A 237 19.48 2.60 30.02
N ALA A 238 19.39 2.71 28.69
CA ALA A 238 19.32 4.01 28.02
C ALA A 238 17.96 4.25 27.37
N HIS A 239 17.45 5.44 27.57
CA HIS A 239 16.27 5.94 26.87
C HIS A 239 16.64 7.05 25.92
N ILE A 240 16.19 6.96 24.68
CA ILE A 240 16.35 8.01 23.69
C ILE A 240 14.98 8.49 23.25
N HIS A 241 14.76 9.78 23.40
CA HIS A 241 13.52 10.42 22.98
C HIS A 241 13.79 11.50 21.93
N THR A 242 13.00 11.51 20.88
CA THR A 242 12.97 12.62 19.92
C THR A 242 11.54 13.13 19.74
N LYS A 243 11.35 14.43 19.87
CA LYS A 243 10.09 15.10 19.53
C LYS A 243 10.37 16.15 18.46
N SER A 244 9.52 16.21 17.45
CA SER A 244 9.62 17.17 16.36
C SER A 244 8.30 17.90 16.16
N THR A 245 8.40 19.17 15.79
CA THR A 245 7.27 19.94 15.25
C THR A 245 7.67 20.39 13.85
N PHE A 246 6.80 20.22 12.87
CA PHE A 246 7.09 20.51 11.48
C PHE A 246 6.02 21.36 10.81
N PHE A 247 6.44 22.11 9.80
CA PHE A 247 5.59 22.88 8.91
C PHE A 247 6.11 22.71 7.47
N MET A 248 5.23 22.35 6.53
CA MET A 248 5.57 22.07 5.15
C MET A 248 4.52 22.63 4.19
N PRO A 249 4.88 23.52 3.27
CA PRO A 249 4.13 23.69 2.03
C PRO A 249 3.99 22.35 1.29
N ALA A 250 2.82 22.11 0.70
CA ALA A 250 2.50 20.83 0.09
C ALA A 250 1.72 20.98 -1.21
N MET A 251 1.91 20.02 -2.10
CA MET A 251 1.16 19.86 -3.34
C MET A 251 0.55 18.45 -3.36
N LYS A 252 -0.75 18.37 -3.65
CA LYS A 252 -1.50 17.13 -3.80
C LYS A 252 -1.99 16.99 -5.23
N TYR A 253 -1.66 15.90 -5.90
CA TYR A 253 -2.10 15.60 -7.25
C TYR A 253 -2.97 14.36 -7.26
N SER A 254 -4.27 14.53 -7.62
CA SER A 254 -5.24 13.44 -7.75
C SER A 254 -5.23 12.94 -9.18
N TRP A 255 -4.71 11.76 -9.41
CA TRP A 255 -4.61 11.15 -10.74
C TRP A 255 -5.83 10.32 -11.10
N TYR A 256 -6.69 9.99 -10.11
CA TYR A 256 -7.97 9.34 -10.34
C TYR A 256 -9.02 9.79 -9.33
N ARG A 257 -10.25 10.04 -9.80
CA ARG A 257 -11.45 10.33 -8.97
C ARG A 257 -12.69 9.73 -9.59
N TYR A 258 -13.39 8.90 -8.83
CA TYR A 258 -14.65 8.31 -9.25
C TYR A 258 -15.56 7.99 -8.05
N ASN A 259 -16.86 8.40 -8.12
CA ASN A 259 -17.92 8.02 -7.17
C ASN A 259 -17.50 7.88 -5.70
N GLY A 260 -16.82 8.88 -5.17
CA GLY A 260 -16.41 8.86 -3.76
C GLY A 260 -15.07 8.16 -3.50
N LEU A 261 -14.37 7.65 -4.51
CA LEU A 261 -13.03 7.12 -4.44
C LEU A 261 -12.06 8.03 -5.18
N SER A 262 -10.91 8.32 -4.60
CA SER A 262 -9.83 9.01 -5.31
C SER A 262 -8.48 8.35 -5.01
N PHE A 263 -7.58 8.41 -6.00
CA PHE A 263 -6.18 8.08 -5.82
C PHE A 263 -5.34 9.32 -6.09
N TYR A 264 -4.29 9.52 -5.29
CA TYR A 264 -3.49 10.73 -5.35
C TYR A 264 -2.06 10.48 -4.87
N SER A 265 -1.21 11.45 -5.13
CA SER A 265 0.13 11.58 -4.56
C SER A 265 0.28 12.96 -3.92
N THR A 266 1.11 13.05 -2.88
CA THR A 266 1.40 14.32 -2.20
C THR A 266 2.91 14.49 -2.09
N ALA A 267 3.39 15.69 -2.40
CA ALA A 267 4.76 16.10 -2.16
C ALA A 267 4.77 17.34 -1.27
N ALA A 268 5.60 17.32 -0.24
CA ALA A 268 5.77 18.44 0.66
C ALA A 268 7.24 18.58 1.06
N LEU A 269 7.65 19.83 1.25
CA LEU A 269 8.99 20.15 1.71
C LEU A 269 8.90 21.36 2.62
N GLY A 270 9.50 21.28 3.79
CA GLY A 270 9.48 22.36 4.75
C GLY A 270 10.56 22.25 5.78
N VAL A 271 10.26 22.66 6.99
CA VAL A 271 11.19 22.69 8.11
C VAL A 271 10.60 21.97 9.32
N GLN A 272 11.47 21.31 10.08
CA GLN A 272 11.15 20.73 11.37
C GLN A 272 12.10 21.24 12.45
N ARG A 273 11.57 21.46 13.64
CA ARG A 273 12.33 21.69 14.86
C ARG A 273 12.31 20.41 15.68
N SER A 274 13.44 19.75 15.79
CA SER A 274 13.61 18.53 16.58
C SER A 274 14.24 18.80 17.91
N HIS A 275 13.82 18.09 18.93
CA HIS A 275 14.43 18.05 20.25
C HIS A 275 14.69 16.58 20.59
N THR A 276 15.97 16.19 20.60
CA THR A 276 16.43 14.87 20.99
C THR A 276 17.10 14.95 22.35
N TRP A 277 16.74 14.06 23.24
CA TRP A 277 17.41 13.88 24.51
C TRP A 277 17.56 12.41 24.83
N SER A 278 18.67 12.05 25.48
CA SER A 278 18.91 10.70 25.99
C SER A 278 19.23 10.76 27.46
N SER A 279 18.85 9.72 28.16
CA SER A 279 19.15 9.51 29.57
C SER A 279 19.60 8.08 29.79
N VAL A 280 20.59 7.90 30.66
CA VAL A 280 21.09 6.60 31.10
C VAL A 280 20.67 6.40 32.54
N HIS A 281 20.19 5.22 32.85
CA HIS A 281 19.89 4.76 34.19
C HIS A 281 20.92 3.70 34.55
N THR A 282 21.52 3.80 35.72
CA THR A 282 22.57 2.88 36.21
C THR A 282 21.99 1.67 36.91
N ILE A 283 20.66 1.64 37.15
CA ILE A 283 19.97 0.56 37.83
C ILE A 283 18.68 0.23 37.09
N ASN A 284 18.42 -1.05 36.89
CA ASN A 284 17.15 -1.47 36.34
C ASN A 284 16.05 -1.42 37.43
N ALA A 285 15.29 -0.32 37.44
CA ALA A 285 14.24 -0.08 38.43
C ALA A 285 13.11 -1.10 38.43
N SER A 286 12.98 -1.92 37.37
CA SER A 286 12.00 -3.01 37.33
C SER A 286 12.38 -4.20 38.27
N LEU A 287 13.67 -4.36 38.54
CA LEU A 287 14.18 -5.40 39.43
C LEU A 287 14.33 -4.89 40.87
N TYR A 288 14.51 -3.59 41.08
CA TYR A 288 14.65 -2.94 42.37
C TYR A 288 13.68 -1.76 42.53
N PRO A 289 12.37 -2.05 42.70
CA PRO A 289 11.35 -1.01 42.77
C PRO A 289 11.49 -0.08 43.99
N GLU A 290 12.21 -0.50 45.04
CA GLU A 290 12.53 0.31 46.19
C GLU A 290 13.58 1.39 45.93
N LEU A 291 14.35 1.29 44.85
CA LEU A 291 15.34 2.30 44.49
C LEU A 291 14.66 3.37 43.63
N SER A 292 14.64 4.59 44.15
CA SER A 292 13.97 5.70 43.44
C SER A 292 14.55 5.89 42.05
N TYR A 293 13.69 5.72 41.03
CA TYR A 293 13.99 5.86 39.60
C TYR A 293 14.65 7.22 39.26
N GLU A 294 14.33 8.27 39.98
CA GLU A 294 14.85 9.62 39.70
C GLU A 294 16.28 9.85 40.15
N HIS A 295 16.76 9.15 41.19
CA HIS A 295 18.08 9.40 41.79
C HIS A 295 19.25 8.90 40.92
N HIS A 296 19.02 8.01 39.97
CA HIS A 296 20.06 7.36 39.17
C HIS A 296 19.99 7.73 37.68
N ARG A 297 19.13 8.69 37.33
CA ARG A 297 18.97 9.15 35.96
C ARG A 297 19.99 10.24 35.65
N GLN A 298 20.84 9.99 34.66
CA GLN A 298 21.75 10.99 34.10
C GLN A 298 21.30 11.36 32.68
N VAL A 299 21.08 12.66 32.43
CA VAL A 299 20.85 13.16 31.08
C VAL A 299 22.20 13.28 30.39
N VAL A 300 22.42 12.41 29.40
CA VAL A 300 23.69 12.33 28.67
C VAL A 300 23.70 13.29 27.48
N PHE A 301 22.53 13.49 26.87
CA PHE A 301 22.40 14.30 25.67
C PHE A 301 21.11 15.12 25.70
N ASN A 302 21.22 16.36 25.23
CA ASN A 302 20.04 17.24 25.08
C ASN A 302 20.32 18.26 23.99
N ARG A 303 19.73 18.07 22.80
CA ARG A 303 19.97 18.94 21.64
C ARG A 303 18.70 19.33 20.93
N LYS A 304 18.61 20.62 20.61
CA LYS A 304 17.55 21.19 19.76
C LYS A 304 18.15 21.63 18.43
N GLN A 305 17.51 21.27 17.32
CA GLN A 305 18.02 21.63 16.00
C GLN A 305 16.91 21.80 14.98
N TRP A 306 17.20 22.57 13.94
CA TRP A 306 16.35 22.73 12.78
C TRP A 306 16.85 21.82 11.66
N LYS A 307 15.93 21.18 10.96
CA LYS A 307 16.21 20.28 9.82
C LYS A 307 15.20 20.51 8.72
N LEU A 308 15.54 20.09 7.52
CA LEU A 308 14.55 19.96 6.43
C LEU A 308 13.56 18.87 6.78
N ALA A 309 12.31 19.08 6.37
CA ALA A 309 11.19 18.14 6.55
C ALA A 309 10.59 17.80 5.19
N PRO A 310 11.11 16.81 4.48
CA PRO A 310 10.47 16.30 3.27
C PRO A 310 9.37 15.30 3.63
N GLN A 311 8.32 15.26 2.79
CA GLN A 311 7.29 14.24 2.79
C GLN A 311 6.87 13.94 1.35
N LEU A 312 6.88 12.66 0.99
CA LEU A 312 6.40 12.17 -0.29
C LEU A 312 5.39 11.05 -0.05
N THR A 313 4.14 11.27 -0.39
CA THR A 313 3.13 10.22 -0.50
C THR A 313 3.17 9.68 -1.92
N ALA A 314 3.67 8.47 -2.10
CA ALA A 314 3.72 7.82 -3.41
C ALA A 314 2.31 7.40 -3.84
N LEU A 315 1.55 6.79 -2.94
CA LEU A 315 0.19 6.33 -3.16
C LEU A 315 -0.70 6.72 -1.99
N GLY A 316 -1.67 7.56 -2.26
CA GLY A 316 -2.77 7.86 -1.36
C GLY A 316 -4.09 7.43 -1.99
N PHE A 317 -4.99 6.92 -1.18
CA PHE A 317 -6.38 6.73 -1.58
C PHE A 317 -7.31 7.34 -0.55
N ASP A 318 -8.38 7.96 -1.02
CA ASP A 318 -9.44 8.45 -0.16
C ASP A 318 -10.80 7.93 -0.65
N PHE A 319 -11.68 7.60 0.30
CA PHE A 319 -13.04 7.17 0.01
C PHE A 319 -14.04 7.78 1.00
N GLY A 320 -15.25 7.98 0.56
CA GLY A 320 -16.31 8.52 1.42
C GLY A 320 -17.33 9.38 0.70
N GLY A 321 -18.04 10.18 1.49
CA GLY A 321 -19.06 11.08 1.04
C GLY A 321 -18.53 12.36 0.37
N ARG A 322 -19.42 13.34 0.20
CA ARG A 322 -19.05 14.65 -0.39
C ARG A 322 -18.18 15.47 0.56
N HIS A 323 -18.48 15.45 1.85
CA HIS A 323 -17.81 16.24 2.87
C HIS A 323 -16.78 15.42 3.63
N PHE A 324 -17.18 14.31 4.23
CA PHE A 324 -16.33 13.45 5.02
C PHE A 324 -15.77 12.31 4.19
N ARG A 325 -14.47 12.12 4.29
CA ARG A 325 -13.73 11.06 3.61
C ARG A 325 -12.71 10.46 4.57
N PHE A 326 -12.53 9.17 4.47
CA PHE A 326 -11.40 8.46 5.08
C PHE A 326 -10.29 8.36 4.05
N PHE A 327 -9.04 8.46 4.49
CA PHE A 327 -7.90 8.25 3.60
C PHE A 327 -6.83 7.39 4.26
N ALA A 328 -6.03 6.74 3.41
CA ALA A 328 -4.79 6.09 3.80
C ALA A 328 -3.72 6.34 2.74
N GLU A 329 -2.47 6.39 3.17
CA GLU A 329 -1.33 6.78 2.36
C GLU A 329 -0.13 5.88 2.64
N LEU A 330 0.61 5.60 1.59
CA LEU A 330 1.94 5.02 1.64
C LEU A 330 2.93 6.06 1.12
N GLY A 331 3.94 6.32 1.90
CA GLY A 331 4.89 7.38 1.58
C GLY A 331 6.22 7.24 2.33
N TYR A 332 6.96 8.32 2.30
CA TYR A 332 8.23 8.45 3.00
C TYR A 332 8.42 9.88 3.48
N GLY A 333 8.74 10.06 4.74
CA GLY A 333 9.03 11.38 5.26
C GLY A 333 8.70 11.57 6.74
N VAL A 334 8.54 12.83 7.13
CA VAL A 334 8.35 13.21 8.53
C VAL A 334 6.98 12.80 9.10
N GLU A 335 5.95 12.67 8.24
CA GLU A 335 4.63 12.19 8.67
C GLU A 335 4.58 10.67 8.83
N GLY A 336 5.49 9.93 8.18
CA GLY A 336 5.56 8.48 8.29
C GLY A 336 5.54 7.76 6.95
N VAL A 337 5.71 6.45 7.03
CA VAL A 337 5.65 5.53 5.89
C VAL A 337 4.20 5.13 5.62
N PHE A 338 3.44 4.84 6.67
CA PHE A 338 2.03 4.54 6.61
C PHE A 338 1.23 5.61 7.37
N ASN A 339 0.30 6.24 6.66
CA ASN A 339 -0.53 7.31 7.20
C ASN A 339 -2.01 6.99 6.99
N MET A 340 -2.84 7.36 7.94
CA MET A 340 -4.29 7.28 7.83
C MET A 340 -4.97 8.47 8.48
N GLY A 341 -6.17 8.80 8.03
CA GLY A 341 -6.88 9.92 8.62
C GLY A 341 -8.26 10.19 8.05
N LEU A 342 -8.79 11.31 8.47
CA LEU A 342 -10.08 11.83 8.05
C LEU A 342 -9.89 13.17 7.34
N SER A 343 -10.64 13.34 6.27
CA SER A 343 -10.66 14.53 5.45
C SER A 343 -12.06 15.14 5.45
N TYR A 344 -12.12 16.45 5.58
CA TYR A 344 -13.35 17.22 5.45
C TYR A 344 -13.22 18.21 4.30
N ARG A 345 -14.14 18.11 3.31
CA ARG A 345 -14.20 18.99 2.14
C ARG A 345 -15.34 19.97 2.21
N PHE A 346 -15.06 21.23 1.93
CA PHE A 346 -16.07 22.28 1.93
C PHE A 346 -15.83 23.33 0.84
N GLN A 347 -16.86 24.09 0.56
CA GLN A 347 -16.80 25.25 -0.32
C GLN A 347 -17.18 26.47 0.49
N ARG A 348 -16.43 27.55 0.32
CA ARG A 348 -16.84 28.82 0.93
C ARG A 348 -18.21 29.18 0.35
N ALA A 349 -19.20 29.41 1.21
CA ALA A 349 -20.47 29.96 0.79
C ALA A 349 -20.16 31.30 0.09
N ASN A 350 -20.46 31.39 -1.19
CA ASN A 350 -20.42 32.68 -1.87
C ASN A 350 -21.47 33.53 -1.14
N GLY A 351 -21.01 34.49 -0.35
CA GLY A 351 -21.89 35.51 0.19
C GLY A 351 -22.66 36.13 -0.99
N LYS A 352 -23.99 36.14 -0.87
CA LYS A 352 -24.87 36.90 -1.73
C LYS A 352 -24.54 38.37 -1.57
#